data_3ecb4ec8c8a6d06643f2343c61adb90a
#
_entry.id   3ecb4ec8c8a6d06643f2343c61adb90a
#
_cell.length_a   1.000
_cell.length_b   1.000
_cell.length_c   1.000
_cell.angle_alpha   90.00
_cell.angle_beta   90.00
_cell.angle_gamma   90.00
#
_symmetry.space_group_name_H-M   'P 1'
#
loop_
_entity.id
_entity.type
_entity.pdbx_description
1 polymer ?
#
loop_
_entity_poly.entity_id
_entity_poly.type
_entity_poly.pdbx_seq_one_letter_code
_entity_poly.pdbx_strand_id
1 'polypeptide(L)'
;MLFRSKYSEAERLIHRYIERFTKLRIRDNREFFNVTPEVALDIFRDVALMLDDAEIEEVHKKAIMGDAPAGKGNHTTPARSDKKVWMIPANSKYFDLASCYEKYGIVYWTQYFNFQKGDIGYIYCSSPDSAVRYKFVVEEHDMKYSPEMDVEIEFYVDPKDFEQSKEHNRFAKMRITKESTSGRMGLANLMEHGMKMAPRGALNLSHKDFADLLLYIDENF
;
A
#
# COMPACT_ATOMS: atom_id res chain seq x y z
N MET A 1 -23.03 33.02 4.67
CA MET A 1 -23.11 32.58 3.26
C MET A 1 -21.92 33.01 2.39
N LEU A 2 -21.09 33.95 2.85
CA LEU A 2 -19.91 34.45 2.13
C LEU A 2 -18.69 33.49 2.14
N PHE A 3 -18.59 32.60 3.10
CA PHE A 3 -17.44 31.71 3.24
C PHE A 3 -17.36 30.58 2.20
N ARG A 4 -18.48 30.09 1.67
CA ARG A 4 -18.48 28.99 0.69
C ARG A 4 -18.00 29.40 -0.71
N SER A 5 -18.21 30.65 -1.12
CA SER A 5 -17.79 31.13 -2.46
C SER A 5 -16.29 31.37 -2.54
N LYS A 6 -15.68 31.94 -1.50
CA LYS A 6 -14.22 32.16 -1.44
C LYS A 6 -13.42 30.86 -1.32
N TYR A 7 -13.93 29.89 -0.57
CA TYR A 7 -13.29 28.57 -0.46
C TYR A 7 -13.22 27.84 -1.80
N SER A 8 -14.32 27.80 -2.54
CA SER A 8 -14.40 27.20 -3.88
C SER A 8 -13.51 27.92 -4.91
N GLU A 9 -13.26 29.20 -4.73
CA GLU A 9 -12.36 30.00 -5.59
C GLU A 9 -10.89 29.71 -5.27
N ALA A 10 -10.54 29.66 -3.98
CA ALA A 10 -9.22 29.29 -3.51
C ALA A 10 -8.82 27.90 -4.00
N GLU A 11 -9.71 26.92 -3.84
CA GLU A 11 -9.52 25.54 -4.29
C GLU A 11 -9.26 25.48 -5.81
N ARG A 12 -10.06 26.16 -6.61
CA ARG A 12 -9.85 26.24 -8.07
C ARG A 12 -8.53 26.90 -8.46
N LEU A 13 -8.10 27.94 -7.72
CA LEU A 13 -6.84 28.60 -7.96
C LEU A 13 -5.65 27.71 -7.60
N ILE A 14 -5.71 27.01 -6.46
CA ILE A 14 -4.69 26.07 -6.03
C ILE A 14 -4.52 24.95 -7.06
N HIS A 15 -5.61 24.32 -7.50
CA HIS A 15 -5.57 23.27 -8.51
C HIS A 15 -4.97 23.77 -9.83
N ARG A 16 -5.40 24.94 -10.30
CA ARG A 16 -4.89 25.55 -11.53
C ARG A 16 -3.42 25.95 -11.41
N TYR A 17 -2.97 26.39 -10.24
CA TYR A 17 -1.59 26.75 -9.98
C TYR A 17 -0.70 25.51 -10.01
N ILE A 18 -1.10 24.45 -9.33
CA ILE A 18 -0.39 23.16 -9.35
C ILE A 18 -0.33 22.58 -10.76
N GLU A 19 -1.42 22.60 -11.52
CA GLU A 19 -1.49 22.09 -12.90
C GLU A 19 -0.60 22.88 -13.87
N ARG A 20 -0.46 24.19 -13.66
CA ARG A 20 0.30 25.07 -14.55
C ARG A 20 1.80 24.98 -14.37
N PHE A 21 2.26 24.77 -13.14
CA PHE A 21 3.68 24.79 -12.81
C PHE A 21 4.33 23.43 -12.73
N THR A 22 3.53 22.37 -12.58
CA THR A 22 4.08 21.03 -12.44
C THR A 22 3.06 19.99 -12.91
N LYS A 23 3.52 18.94 -13.55
CA LYS A 23 2.73 17.73 -13.77
C LYS A 23 2.62 16.93 -12.46
N LEU A 24 2.26 17.60 -11.36
CA LEU A 24 2.22 17.02 -10.03
C LEU A 24 0.89 16.32 -9.72
N ARG A 25 -0.14 16.54 -10.52
CA ARG A 25 -1.41 15.86 -10.35
C ARG A 25 -1.25 14.40 -10.72
N ILE A 26 -1.64 13.52 -9.82
CA ILE A 26 -1.53 12.07 -10.01
C ILE A 26 -2.65 11.58 -10.96
N ARG A 27 -3.83 12.21 -10.94
CA ARG A 27 -4.98 11.90 -11.83
C ARG A 27 -5.81 13.15 -12.11
N ASP A 28 -6.33 13.25 -13.33
CA ASP A 28 -7.08 14.44 -13.80
C ASP A 28 -8.42 14.66 -13.08
N ASN A 29 -9.01 13.63 -12.51
CA ASN A 29 -10.32 13.68 -11.85
C ASN A 29 -10.26 13.51 -10.33
N ARG A 30 -9.06 13.61 -9.71
CA ARG A 30 -8.84 13.48 -8.26
C ARG A 30 -7.95 14.58 -7.73
N GLU A 31 -8.16 14.96 -6.45
CA GLU A 31 -7.43 16.01 -5.75
C GLU A 31 -6.14 15.51 -5.08
N PHE A 32 -5.45 14.57 -5.72
CA PHE A 32 -4.19 14.03 -5.23
C PHE A 32 -3.02 14.59 -6.01
N PHE A 33 -2.09 15.20 -5.29
CA PHE A 33 -0.90 15.83 -5.84
C PHE A 33 0.36 15.27 -5.22
N ASN A 34 1.38 15.04 -6.03
CA ASN A 34 2.69 14.58 -5.57
C ASN A 34 3.56 15.77 -5.17
N VAL A 35 3.21 16.43 -4.08
CA VAL A 35 3.94 17.58 -3.51
C VAL A 35 4.35 17.30 -2.07
N THR A 36 5.49 17.83 -1.65
CA THR A 36 5.86 17.80 -0.23
C THR A 36 5.00 18.78 0.57
N PRO A 37 4.83 18.58 1.88
CA PRO A 37 4.06 19.52 2.72
C PRO A 37 4.58 20.95 2.65
N GLU A 38 5.89 21.14 2.52
CA GLU A 38 6.53 22.47 2.41
C GLU A 38 6.13 23.16 1.12
N VAL A 39 6.23 22.46 -0.03
CA VAL A 39 5.82 22.96 -1.34
C VAL A 39 4.32 23.23 -1.38
N ALA A 40 3.50 22.37 -0.77
CA ALA A 40 2.08 22.62 -0.65
C ALA A 40 1.78 23.91 0.13
N LEU A 41 2.47 24.12 1.27
CA LEU A 41 2.31 25.31 2.10
C LEU A 41 2.69 26.60 1.34
N ASP A 42 3.78 26.56 0.56
CA ASP A 42 4.19 27.71 -0.25
C ASP A 42 3.16 28.02 -1.35
N ILE A 43 2.61 26.99 -2.00
CA ILE A 43 1.51 27.16 -2.96
C ILE A 43 0.27 27.79 -2.28
N PHE A 44 -0.10 27.34 -1.08
CA PHE A 44 -1.21 27.94 -0.33
C PHE A 44 -0.95 29.41 0.00
N ARG A 45 0.29 29.77 0.39
CA ARG A 45 0.68 31.16 0.66
C ARG A 45 0.59 32.03 -0.58
N ASP A 46 1.09 31.54 -1.72
CA ASP A 46 1.01 32.28 -3.00
C ASP A 46 -0.44 32.53 -3.42
N VAL A 47 -1.30 31.49 -3.27
CA VAL A 47 -2.74 31.66 -3.58
C VAL A 47 -3.43 32.60 -2.60
N ALA A 48 -3.08 32.55 -1.31
CA ALA A 48 -3.63 33.47 -0.32
C ALA A 48 -3.28 34.95 -0.65
N LEU A 49 -2.07 35.19 -1.15
CA LEU A 49 -1.66 36.54 -1.62
C LEU A 49 -2.45 37.01 -2.85
N MET A 50 -2.99 36.10 -3.66
CA MET A 50 -3.83 36.41 -4.82
C MET A 50 -5.29 36.65 -4.46
N LEU A 51 -5.70 36.26 -3.26
CA LEU A 51 -7.05 36.37 -2.76
C LEU A 51 -7.06 37.45 -1.67
N ASP A 52 -7.68 38.61 -1.94
CA ASP A 52 -7.87 39.64 -0.95
C ASP A 52 -8.55 39.09 0.30
N ASP A 53 -7.97 39.32 1.48
CA ASP A 53 -8.45 38.87 2.80
C ASP A 53 -8.39 37.35 3.06
N ALA A 54 -7.54 36.56 2.37
CA ALA A 54 -7.32 35.17 2.71
C ALA A 54 -6.20 35.02 3.75
N GLU A 55 -6.53 34.37 4.88
CA GLU A 55 -5.55 34.00 5.92
C GLU A 55 -5.34 32.50 5.92
N ILE A 56 -4.09 32.08 6.08
CA ILE A 56 -3.73 30.65 6.25
C ILE A 56 -3.52 30.41 7.74
N GLU A 57 -4.36 29.57 8.32
CA GLU A 57 -4.19 29.10 9.69
C GLU A 57 -3.50 27.73 9.71
N GLU A 58 -2.27 27.67 10.26
CA GLU A 58 -1.55 26.42 10.48
C GLU A 58 -2.02 25.74 11.76
N VAL A 59 -3.11 24.99 11.69
CA VAL A 59 -3.77 24.40 12.87
C VAL A 59 -2.86 23.41 13.61
N HIS A 60 -1.95 22.72 12.90
CA HIS A 60 -1.08 21.71 13.52
C HIS A 60 0.10 22.26 14.33
N LYS A 61 0.53 23.52 14.10
CA LYS A 61 1.58 24.14 14.91
C LYS A 61 1.15 24.44 16.35
N LYS A 62 -0.14 24.73 16.57
CA LYS A 62 -0.68 24.98 17.92
C LYS A 62 -0.75 23.71 18.78
N ALA A 63 -0.91 22.54 18.17
CA ALA A 63 -0.92 21.26 18.89
C ALA A 63 0.48 20.79 19.34
N ILE A 64 1.56 21.32 18.74
CA ILE A 64 2.95 20.96 19.04
C ILE A 64 3.60 21.93 20.04
N MET A 65 3.04 23.14 20.23
CA MET A 65 3.55 24.15 21.17
C MET A 65 2.71 24.30 22.46
N GLY A 66 1.99 23.28 22.88
CA GLY A 66 1.44 23.19 24.23
C GLY A 66 2.58 22.95 25.21
N ASP A 67 2.75 23.87 26.17
CA ASP A 67 3.78 23.86 27.22
C ASP A 67 4.01 22.47 27.80
N ALA A 68 5.15 21.85 27.46
CA ALA A 68 5.68 20.70 28.18
C ALA A 68 6.85 21.15 29.03
N PRO A 69 6.87 20.85 30.36
CA PRO A 69 7.98 21.21 31.22
C PRO A 69 9.24 20.49 30.76
N ALA A 70 10.37 21.19 30.88
CA ALA A 70 11.71 20.71 30.55
C ALA A 70 12.05 19.41 31.31
N GLY A 71 11.75 18.27 30.69
CA GLY A 71 12.19 16.96 31.11
C GLY A 71 13.05 16.38 30.01
N LYS A 72 14.28 16.01 30.31
CA LYS A 72 15.19 15.26 29.44
C LYS A 72 14.52 13.92 29.11
N GLY A 73 13.83 13.87 27.98
CA GLY A 73 13.22 12.67 27.43
C GLY A 73 13.71 12.50 26.01
N ASN A 74 14.28 11.37 25.69
CA ASN A 74 14.62 10.94 24.35
C ASN A 74 13.44 11.22 23.40
N HIS A 75 13.61 12.18 22.50
CA HIS A 75 12.71 12.35 21.37
C HIS A 75 12.86 11.13 20.44
N THR A 76 12.14 10.07 20.75
CA THR A 76 11.73 9.13 19.72
C THR A 76 10.68 9.87 18.88
N THR A 77 11.11 10.43 17.76
CA THR A 77 10.22 10.75 16.63
C THR A 77 9.29 9.56 16.46
N PRO A 78 7.95 9.75 16.38
CA PRO A 78 7.07 8.63 16.06
C PRO A 78 7.57 8.06 14.76
N ALA A 79 8.04 6.81 14.80
CA ALA A 79 8.54 6.11 13.63
C ALA A 79 7.44 6.19 12.57
N ARG A 80 7.68 6.94 11.50
CA ARG A 80 6.93 6.82 10.26
C ARG A 80 6.92 5.33 10.00
N SER A 81 5.76 4.72 10.01
CA SER A 81 5.66 3.27 9.82
C SER A 81 6.24 2.99 8.44
N ASP A 82 7.49 2.54 8.39
CA ASP A 82 8.19 2.11 7.16
C ASP A 82 7.59 0.80 6.61
N LYS A 83 6.30 0.57 6.88
CA LYS A 83 5.55 -0.57 6.39
C LYS A 83 5.53 -0.54 4.88
N LYS A 84 6.02 -1.61 4.30
CA LYS A 84 6.02 -1.78 2.86
C LYS A 84 4.72 -2.41 2.40
N VAL A 85 4.36 -2.10 1.16
CA VAL A 85 3.27 -2.74 0.46
C VAL A 85 3.85 -3.65 -0.61
N TRP A 86 3.43 -4.89 -0.61
CA TRP A 86 3.96 -5.93 -1.51
C TRP A 86 2.89 -6.44 -2.47
N MET A 87 3.31 -6.91 -3.63
CA MET A 87 2.52 -7.82 -4.46
C MET A 87 3.33 -9.09 -4.67
N ILE A 88 2.72 -10.23 -4.38
CA ILE A 88 3.36 -11.54 -4.54
C ILE A 88 2.53 -12.42 -5.48
N PRO A 89 3.17 -13.23 -6.35
CA PRO A 89 2.45 -14.15 -7.22
C PRO A 89 2.12 -15.45 -6.49
N ALA A 90 0.89 -15.93 -6.66
CA ALA A 90 0.48 -17.29 -6.33
C ALA A 90 0.14 -18.06 -7.61
N ASN A 91 0.42 -19.35 -7.62
CA ASN A 91 0.10 -20.20 -8.74
C ASN A 91 -0.62 -21.47 -8.23
N SER A 92 -1.89 -21.61 -8.62
CA SER A 92 -2.74 -22.74 -8.23
C SER A 92 -2.26 -24.09 -8.74
N LYS A 93 -1.29 -24.11 -9.67
CA LYS A 93 -0.63 -25.36 -10.11
C LYS A 93 0.28 -25.97 -9.04
N TYR A 94 0.70 -25.20 -8.04
CA TYR A 94 1.58 -25.64 -6.98
C TYR A 94 0.90 -25.67 -5.61
N PHE A 95 -0.01 -24.71 -5.36
CA PHE A 95 -0.63 -24.53 -4.06
C PHE A 95 -2.08 -24.03 -4.18
N ASP A 96 -3.01 -24.71 -3.53
CA ASP A 96 -4.42 -24.31 -3.45
C ASP A 96 -4.61 -23.27 -2.33
N LEU A 97 -4.30 -22.03 -2.67
CA LEU A 97 -4.41 -20.91 -1.74
C LEU A 97 -5.85 -20.67 -1.29
N ALA A 98 -6.83 -20.87 -2.18
CA ALA A 98 -8.23 -20.62 -1.88
C ALA A 98 -8.74 -21.54 -0.76
N SER A 99 -8.51 -22.83 -0.87
CA SER A 99 -8.91 -23.81 0.15
C SER A 99 -8.13 -23.61 1.46
N CYS A 100 -6.83 -23.27 1.37
CA CYS A 100 -6.03 -22.95 2.54
C CYS A 100 -6.57 -21.73 3.29
N TYR A 101 -6.90 -20.66 2.55
CA TYR A 101 -7.48 -19.45 3.13
C TYR A 101 -8.84 -19.72 3.78
N GLU A 102 -9.72 -20.43 3.09
CA GLU A 102 -11.05 -20.76 3.61
C GLU A 102 -10.95 -21.55 4.94
N LYS A 103 -9.98 -22.45 5.03
CA LYS A 103 -9.83 -23.33 6.20
C LYS A 103 -9.12 -22.66 7.37
N TYR A 104 -8.06 -21.88 7.11
CA TYR A 104 -7.17 -21.38 8.16
C TYR A 104 -7.08 -19.86 8.26
N GLY A 105 -7.41 -19.11 7.22
CA GLY A 105 -7.28 -17.63 7.19
C GLY A 105 -5.83 -17.13 7.24
N ILE A 106 -4.88 -18.02 7.34
CA ILE A 106 -3.43 -17.77 7.37
C ILE A 106 -2.72 -18.64 6.35
N VAL A 107 -1.54 -18.23 5.94
CA VAL A 107 -0.64 -19.00 5.09
C VAL A 107 0.81 -18.79 5.51
N TYR A 108 1.61 -19.86 5.51
CA TYR A 108 3.05 -19.82 5.75
C TYR A 108 3.79 -19.75 4.41
N TRP A 109 4.09 -18.51 3.99
CA TRP A 109 4.69 -18.27 2.70
C TRP A 109 6.19 -18.49 2.73
N THR A 110 6.74 -19.28 1.81
CA THR A 110 8.20 -19.41 1.66
C THR A 110 8.81 -18.04 1.36
N GLN A 111 9.67 -17.56 2.25
CA GLN A 111 10.14 -16.19 2.25
C GLN A 111 11.45 -16.04 1.48
N TYR A 112 11.37 -15.48 0.28
CA TYR A 112 12.53 -15.09 -0.54
C TYR A 112 12.88 -13.61 -0.41
N PHE A 113 12.02 -12.80 0.22
CA PHE A 113 12.14 -11.34 0.30
C PHE A 113 12.13 -10.88 1.76
N ASN A 114 12.57 -9.63 1.98
CA ASN A 114 12.67 -9.07 3.33
C ASN A 114 11.34 -8.45 3.77
N PHE A 115 10.34 -9.29 4.01
CA PHE A 115 9.12 -8.89 4.69
C PHE A 115 9.41 -8.48 6.13
N GLN A 116 8.62 -7.53 6.63
CA GLN A 116 8.65 -7.12 8.02
C GLN A 116 7.28 -7.28 8.65
N LYS A 117 7.23 -7.53 9.94
CA LYS A 117 5.98 -7.61 10.69
C LYS A 117 5.15 -6.35 10.50
N GLY A 118 3.91 -6.52 10.07
CA GLY A 118 2.98 -5.44 9.78
C GLY A 118 3.06 -4.89 8.36
N ASP A 119 3.98 -5.41 7.51
CA ASP A 119 3.87 -5.18 6.06
C ASP A 119 2.52 -5.70 5.58
N ILE A 120 1.96 -5.01 4.60
CA ILE A 120 0.74 -5.44 3.94
C ILE A 120 1.05 -5.81 2.49
N GLY A 121 0.14 -6.53 1.86
CA GLY A 121 0.33 -6.80 0.44
C GLY A 121 -0.88 -7.44 -0.20
N TYR A 122 -0.68 -7.75 -1.47
CA TYR A 122 -1.69 -8.30 -2.35
C TYR A 122 -1.15 -9.56 -3.02
N ILE A 123 -1.97 -10.58 -3.13
CA ILE A 123 -1.62 -11.82 -3.84
C ILE A 123 -2.25 -11.78 -5.22
N TYR A 124 -1.39 -11.78 -6.22
CA TYR A 124 -1.76 -11.95 -7.61
C TYR A 124 -1.83 -13.46 -7.93
N CYS A 125 -3.04 -13.96 -8.15
CA CYS A 125 -3.26 -15.33 -8.59
C CYS A 125 -3.01 -15.43 -10.10
N SER A 126 -2.10 -16.33 -10.50
CA SER A 126 -1.79 -16.61 -11.89
C SER A 126 -2.99 -17.26 -12.63
N SER A 127 -2.80 -17.62 -13.89
CA SER A 127 -3.86 -18.33 -14.67
C SER A 127 -4.42 -19.53 -13.87
N PRO A 128 -5.76 -19.72 -13.83
CA PRO A 128 -6.76 -19.08 -14.71
C PRO A 128 -7.22 -17.69 -14.28
N ASP A 129 -7.05 -17.27 -13.04
CA ASP A 129 -7.57 -16.02 -12.51
C ASP A 129 -6.94 -14.79 -13.16
N SER A 130 -5.62 -14.79 -13.27
CA SER A 130 -4.83 -13.68 -13.79
C SER A 130 -5.22 -12.33 -13.18
N ALA A 131 -5.37 -12.28 -11.85
CA ALA A 131 -5.90 -11.14 -11.10
C ALA A 131 -5.33 -11.08 -9.67
N VAL A 132 -5.37 -9.90 -9.07
CA VAL A 132 -5.18 -9.76 -7.61
C VAL A 132 -6.45 -10.25 -6.91
N ARG A 133 -6.29 -11.25 -6.04
CA ARG A 133 -7.40 -11.90 -5.34
C ARG A 133 -7.42 -11.66 -3.85
N TYR A 134 -6.27 -11.58 -3.20
CA TYR A 134 -6.20 -11.53 -1.74
C TYR A 134 -5.37 -10.35 -1.27
N LYS A 135 -5.77 -9.78 -0.14
CA LYS A 135 -4.99 -8.82 0.66
C LYS A 135 -4.52 -9.54 1.91
N PHE A 136 -3.26 -9.31 2.30
CA PHE A 136 -2.68 -9.92 3.48
C PHE A 136 -1.93 -8.92 4.35
N VAL A 137 -1.69 -9.31 5.59
CA VAL A 137 -0.76 -8.67 6.51
C VAL A 137 0.27 -9.69 6.98
N VAL A 138 1.52 -9.27 7.08
CA VAL A 138 2.61 -10.10 7.61
C VAL A 138 2.53 -10.07 9.14
N GLU A 139 2.24 -11.21 9.77
CA GLU A 139 2.23 -11.36 11.24
C GLU A 139 3.59 -11.67 11.80
N GLU A 140 4.33 -12.53 11.12
CA GLU A 140 5.69 -12.95 11.49
C GLU A 140 6.53 -13.14 10.23
N HIS A 141 7.83 -12.97 10.35
CA HIS A 141 8.78 -13.13 9.26
C HIS A 141 10.06 -13.82 9.74
N ASP A 142 10.87 -14.28 8.79
CA ASP A 142 12.13 -15.00 9.06
C ASP A 142 11.95 -16.24 9.96
N MET A 143 10.74 -16.82 9.95
CA MET A 143 10.43 -18.01 10.70
C MET A 143 11.20 -19.21 10.16
N LYS A 144 11.63 -20.09 11.05
CA LYS A 144 12.10 -21.41 10.69
C LYS A 144 10.91 -22.35 10.57
N TYR A 145 11.10 -23.42 9.80
CA TYR A 145 10.09 -24.46 9.75
C TYR A 145 9.73 -24.94 11.16
N SER A 146 8.46 -25.15 11.38
CA SER A 146 7.91 -25.78 12.59
C SER A 146 6.76 -26.72 12.20
N PRO A 147 6.50 -27.79 13.00
CA PRO A 147 5.45 -28.77 12.68
C PRO A 147 4.03 -28.19 12.53
N GLU A 148 3.77 -27.00 13.05
CA GLU A 148 2.49 -26.32 12.85
C GLU A 148 2.22 -25.97 11.38
N MET A 149 3.28 -25.88 10.55
CA MET A 149 3.18 -25.61 9.12
C MET A 149 2.76 -26.82 8.32
N ASP A 150 2.82 -28.04 8.90
CA ASP A 150 2.45 -29.28 8.22
C ASP A 150 0.97 -29.34 7.84
N VAL A 151 0.14 -28.52 8.47
CA VAL A 151 -1.28 -28.39 8.11
C VAL A 151 -1.49 -27.91 6.67
N GLU A 152 -0.49 -27.29 6.07
CA GLU A 152 -0.56 -26.80 4.69
C GLU A 152 -0.22 -27.85 3.64
N ILE A 153 0.34 -29.01 4.02
CA ILE A 153 0.77 -30.05 3.07
C ILE A 153 -0.38 -30.53 2.19
N GLU A 154 -1.61 -30.56 2.72
CA GLU A 154 -2.79 -30.99 1.99
C GLU A 154 -3.19 -30.06 0.83
N PHE A 155 -2.69 -28.79 0.82
CA PHE A 155 -2.97 -27.81 -0.21
C PHE A 155 -1.89 -27.72 -1.28
N TYR A 156 -0.75 -28.41 -1.10
CA TYR A 156 0.26 -28.55 -2.14
C TYR A 156 -0.18 -29.59 -3.16
N VAL A 157 -0.13 -29.23 -4.45
CA VAL A 157 -0.47 -30.16 -5.55
C VAL A 157 0.54 -31.31 -5.61
N ASP A 158 1.83 -31.01 -5.43
CA ASP A 158 2.87 -32.02 -5.23
C ASP A 158 3.48 -31.84 -3.82
N PRO A 159 3.37 -32.85 -2.94
CA PRO A 159 4.00 -32.78 -1.62
C PRO A 159 5.51 -32.52 -1.63
N LYS A 160 6.20 -32.77 -2.75
CA LYS A 160 7.62 -32.45 -2.90
C LYS A 160 7.89 -30.96 -2.86
N ASP A 161 6.96 -30.14 -3.34
CA ASP A 161 7.09 -28.68 -3.30
C ASP A 161 7.08 -28.19 -1.85
N PHE A 162 6.31 -28.84 -0.98
CA PHE A 162 6.34 -28.56 0.45
C PHE A 162 7.67 -28.96 1.09
N GLU A 163 8.22 -30.13 0.76
CA GLU A 163 9.54 -30.56 1.26
C GLU A 163 10.65 -29.60 0.79
N GLN A 164 10.62 -29.14 -0.45
CA GLN A 164 11.53 -28.09 -0.93
C GLN A 164 11.42 -26.78 -0.13
N SER A 165 10.21 -26.39 0.26
CA SER A 165 10.01 -25.19 1.09
C SER A 165 10.64 -25.36 2.46
N LYS A 166 10.57 -26.57 3.05
CA LYS A 166 11.24 -26.90 4.32
C LYS A 166 12.76 -26.79 4.21
N GLU A 167 13.34 -27.24 3.10
CA GLU A 167 14.79 -27.11 2.85
C GLU A 167 15.22 -25.63 2.80
N HIS A 168 14.42 -24.76 2.19
CA HIS A 168 14.66 -23.33 2.20
C HIS A 168 14.61 -22.74 3.61
N ASN A 169 13.78 -23.30 4.48
CA ASN A 169 13.70 -23.05 5.91
C ASN A 169 13.64 -21.57 6.31
N ARG A 170 12.88 -20.79 5.55
CA ARG A 170 12.59 -19.38 5.84
C ARG A 170 11.17 -19.07 5.40
N PHE A 171 10.32 -18.69 6.37
CA PHE A 171 8.89 -18.48 6.15
C PHE A 171 8.41 -17.15 6.69
N ALA A 172 7.32 -16.67 6.12
CA ALA A 172 6.54 -15.57 6.67
C ALA A 172 5.11 -16.07 6.93
N LYS A 173 4.60 -15.80 8.12
CA LYS A 173 3.19 -16.02 8.47
C LYS A 173 2.37 -14.86 7.99
N MET A 174 1.46 -15.11 7.10
CA MET A 174 0.61 -14.10 6.49
C MET A 174 -0.84 -14.38 6.83
N ARG A 175 -1.52 -13.37 7.39
CA ARG A 175 -2.97 -13.41 7.56
C ARG A 175 -3.62 -12.79 6.35
N ILE A 176 -4.50 -13.54 5.70
CA ILE A 176 -5.37 -13.02 4.65
C ILE A 176 -6.47 -12.19 5.32
N THR A 177 -6.61 -10.94 4.87
CA THR A 177 -7.54 -9.97 5.50
C THR A 177 -8.75 -9.65 4.63
N LYS A 178 -8.62 -9.86 3.33
CA LYS A 178 -9.70 -9.59 2.38
C LYS A 178 -9.50 -10.39 1.10
N GLU A 179 -10.61 -10.80 0.50
CA GLU A 179 -10.67 -11.38 -0.83
C GLU A 179 -11.40 -10.44 -1.78
N SER A 180 -10.98 -10.41 -3.04
CA SER A 180 -11.66 -9.67 -4.11
C SER A 180 -12.01 -10.60 -5.25
N THR A 181 -13.28 -10.58 -5.63
CA THR A 181 -13.78 -11.22 -6.85
C THR A 181 -14.03 -10.21 -7.97
N SER A 182 -13.63 -8.96 -7.77
CA SER A 182 -13.82 -7.87 -8.72
C SER A 182 -13.06 -8.12 -10.03
N GLY A 183 -13.74 -8.05 -11.16
CA GLY A 183 -13.11 -8.09 -12.48
C GLY A 183 -12.13 -6.93 -12.74
N ARG A 184 -12.20 -5.87 -11.92
CA ARG A 184 -11.28 -4.72 -12.00
C ARG A 184 -9.84 -5.08 -11.58
N MET A 185 -9.66 -6.17 -10.81
CA MET A 185 -8.34 -6.63 -10.36
C MET A 185 -7.61 -7.50 -11.39
N GLY A 186 -8.15 -7.66 -12.60
CA GLY A 186 -7.53 -8.42 -13.68
C GLY A 186 -6.25 -7.78 -14.23
N LEU A 187 -5.37 -8.61 -14.80
CA LEU A 187 -4.05 -8.20 -15.31
C LEU A 187 -4.14 -7.01 -16.29
N ALA A 188 -5.11 -7.00 -17.21
CA ALA A 188 -5.25 -5.93 -18.20
C ALA A 188 -5.40 -4.56 -17.51
N ASN A 189 -6.30 -4.45 -16.52
CA ASN A 189 -6.52 -3.21 -15.80
C ASN A 189 -5.30 -2.81 -14.97
N LEU A 190 -4.61 -3.79 -14.34
CA LEU A 190 -3.38 -3.52 -13.60
C LEU A 190 -2.26 -2.99 -14.51
N MET A 191 -2.21 -3.46 -15.76
CA MET A 191 -1.24 -2.98 -16.75
C MET A 191 -1.52 -1.54 -17.19
N GLU A 192 -2.77 -1.12 -17.26
CA GLU A 192 -3.15 0.28 -17.53
C GLU A 192 -2.68 1.23 -16.43
N HIS A 193 -2.43 0.71 -15.22
CA HIS A 193 -1.97 1.44 -14.05
C HIS A 193 -0.50 1.19 -13.69
N GLY A 194 0.32 0.77 -14.66
CA GLY A 194 1.78 0.73 -14.51
C GLY A 194 2.38 -0.64 -14.24
N MET A 195 1.57 -1.71 -14.13
CA MET A 195 2.11 -3.06 -14.12
C MET A 195 2.56 -3.46 -15.53
N LYS A 196 3.80 -3.89 -15.71
CA LYS A 196 4.35 -4.21 -17.04
C LYS A 196 3.95 -5.61 -17.52
N MET A 197 3.78 -6.54 -16.60
CA MET A 197 3.45 -7.94 -16.85
C MET A 197 2.97 -8.59 -15.55
N ALA A 198 2.42 -9.81 -15.63
CA ALA A 198 2.15 -10.63 -14.46
C ALA A 198 3.42 -10.79 -13.59
N PRO A 199 3.33 -10.61 -12.27
CA PRO A 199 4.49 -10.69 -11.40
C PRO A 199 5.07 -12.11 -11.39
N ARG A 200 6.39 -12.22 -11.52
CA ARG A 200 7.13 -13.49 -11.41
C ARG A 200 7.79 -13.68 -10.05
N GLY A 201 7.75 -12.67 -9.22
CA GLY A 201 8.28 -12.61 -7.87
C GLY A 201 7.65 -11.45 -7.10
N ALA A 202 8.06 -11.24 -5.86
CA ALA A 202 7.51 -10.16 -5.06
C ALA A 202 7.91 -8.80 -5.64
N LEU A 203 6.93 -7.90 -5.74
CA LEU A 203 7.09 -6.51 -6.11
C LEU A 203 6.87 -5.65 -4.88
N ASN A 204 7.77 -4.70 -4.62
CA ASN A 204 7.57 -3.69 -3.59
C ASN A 204 6.78 -2.52 -4.19
N LEU A 205 5.47 -2.48 -3.91
CA LEU A 205 4.57 -1.44 -4.41
C LEU A 205 4.75 -0.09 -3.70
N SER A 206 5.51 -0.04 -2.60
CA SER A 206 5.85 1.23 -1.94
C SER A 206 6.84 2.06 -2.75
N HIS A 207 7.44 1.50 -3.81
CA HIS A 207 8.31 2.26 -4.69
C HIS A 207 7.48 3.24 -5.53
N LYS A 208 8.00 4.44 -5.73
CA LYS A 208 7.34 5.53 -6.47
C LYS A 208 6.83 5.13 -7.86
N ASP A 209 7.49 4.20 -8.52
CA ASP A 209 7.14 3.73 -9.86
C ASP A 209 5.80 2.95 -9.87
N PHE A 210 5.31 2.52 -8.71
CA PHE A 210 4.05 1.80 -8.53
C PHE A 210 2.96 2.65 -7.86
N ALA A 211 3.16 3.96 -7.72
CA ALA A 211 2.20 4.81 -7.00
C ALA A 211 0.80 4.78 -7.63
N ASP A 212 0.69 4.83 -8.96
CA ASP A 212 -0.59 4.74 -9.66
C ASP A 212 -1.22 3.35 -9.51
N LEU A 213 -0.43 2.29 -9.64
CA LEU A 213 -0.89 0.92 -9.45
C LEU A 213 -1.41 0.69 -8.03
N LEU A 214 -0.67 1.14 -7.03
CA LEU A 214 -1.07 0.99 -5.63
C LEU A 214 -2.38 1.75 -5.34
N LEU A 215 -2.49 2.96 -5.83
CA LEU A 215 -3.70 3.77 -5.69
C LEU A 215 -4.89 3.07 -6.36
N TYR A 216 -4.73 2.58 -7.58
CA TYR A 216 -5.76 1.85 -8.30
C TYR A 216 -6.24 0.61 -7.51
N ILE A 217 -5.29 -0.16 -6.97
CA ILE A 217 -5.61 -1.35 -6.17
C ILE A 217 -6.37 -0.95 -4.90
N ASP A 218 -5.90 0.06 -4.15
CA ASP A 218 -6.56 0.48 -2.91
C ASP A 218 -7.99 1.00 -3.12
N GLU A 219 -8.27 1.59 -4.29
CA GLU A 219 -9.60 2.09 -4.64
C GLU A 219 -10.57 0.99 -5.12
N ASN A 220 -10.07 -0.11 -5.65
CA ASN A 220 -10.88 -1.11 -6.35
C ASN A 220 -10.85 -2.49 -5.69
N PHE A 221 -9.98 -2.71 -4.72
CA PHE A 221 -9.90 -3.93 -3.92
C PHE A 221 -10.89 -3.84 -2.75
#